data_c1bf49a3ff74835614290005556a7fe3
#
_entry.id   c1bf49a3ff74835614290005556a7fe3
#
_cell.length_a   1.000
_cell.length_b   1.000
_cell.length_c   1.000
_cell.angle_alpha   90.00
_cell.angle_beta   90.00
_cell.angle_gamma   90.00
#
_symmetry.space_group_name_H-M   'P 1'
#
loop_
_entity.id
_entity.type
_entity.pdbx_description
1 polymer ?
#
loop_
_entity_poly.entity_id
_entity_poly.type
_entity_poly.pdbx_seq_one_letter_code
_entity_poly.pdbx_strand_id
1 'polypeptide(L)'
;MPQQLLEYKCPACGASLQFDSGSQQVVCPYCDSSFSPQDLIDYDSFLKEDAKNETSDSWSKDADRWEKDEASGLNVYTCAACGGEVLGDDTLASARCPFCDNTVIMKRQFTGEWKPDLVLPFKLDKKAAQDAFRKHLHGKKLLAKEFRSESNIKEIKGVYVPFWLFSSDVSASMRFKGMTSRAWTDGSYDYVETSNYALLRAATARFNRIPVDGSEKMDDALMDSLEPFDFSEAVDFQTAYLSGYFSDRYDVNADVSVDRAKARFTKSMVSRVASTTGGFSGVSMESTTVSERNNKREYALLPVWLLHVKWQNKLYTFAMNGQTGKLVGDLPLDKKQLWKYRLLYGGIFAGILAGLVLLGHFLGCGGGCL
;
A
#
# COMPACT_ATOMS: atom_id res chain seq x y z
N MET A 1 15.54 -29.27 -42.54
CA MET A 1 14.95 -28.09 -41.85
C MET A 1 15.95 -26.97 -42.01
N PRO A 2 15.61 -25.82 -42.60
CA PRO A 2 16.56 -24.72 -42.69
C PRO A 2 16.81 -24.19 -41.27
N GLN A 3 18.08 -24.18 -40.89
CA GLN A 3 18.51 -23.46 -39.68
C GLN A 3 18.23 -21.98 -39.91
N GLN A 4 17.22 -21.44 -39.19
CA GLN A 4 17.06 -20.00 -39.07
C GLN A 4 18.28 -19.49 -38.32
N LEU A 5 19.07 -18.65 -38.96
CA LEU A 5 20.09 -17.85 -38.29
C LEU A 5 19.36 -16.89 -37.38
N LEU A 6 19.36 -17.17 -36.10
CA LEU A 6 18.83 -16.27 -35.08
C LEU A 6 19.86 -15.14 -34.89
N GLU A 7 19.55 -13.97 -35.40
CA GLU A 7 20.36 -12.78 -35.23
C GLU A 7 20.03 -12.16 -33.84
N TYR A 8 20.86 -12.50 -32.85
CA TYR A 8 20.71 -11.91 -31.50
C TYR A 8 21.18 -10.46 -31.52
N LYS A 9 20.33 -9.57 -31.05
CA LYS A 9 20.67 -8.17 -30.82
C LYS A 9 21.18 -7.97 -29.41
N CYS A 10 22.14 -7.07 -29.26
CA CYS A 10 22.72 -6.74 -27.98
C CYS A 10 21.63 -6.15 -27.04
N PRO A 11 21.35 -6.77 -25.87
CA PRO A 11 20.40 -6.23 -24.92
C PRO A 11 20.81 -4.87 -24.37
N ALA A 12 22.11 -4.52 -24.46
CA ALA A 12 22.63 -3.27 -23.95
C ALA A 12 22.48 -2.09 -24.93
N CYS A 13 22.68 -2.28 -26.23
CA CYS A 13 22.69 -1.17 -27.20
C CYS A 13 21.91 -1.46 -28.50
N GLY A 14 21.32 -2.66 -28.67
CA GLY A 14 20.56 -3.07 -29.84
C GLY A 14 21.39 -3.44 -31.06
N ALA A 15 22.73 -3.39 -31.01
CA ALA A 15 23.61 -3.76 -32.12
C ALA A 15 23.72 -5.28 -32.29
N SER A 16 24.14 -5.72 -33.46
CA SER A 16 24.39 -7.16 -33.73
C SER A 16 25.52 -7.69 -32.87
N LEU A 17 25.33 -8.88 -32.32
CA LEU A 17 26.29 -9.56 -31.46
C LEU A 17 27.19 -10.53 -32.31
N GLN A 18 28.41 -10.76 -31.82
CA GLN A 18 29.36 -11.69 -32.41
C GLN A 18 29.84 -12.71 -31.38
N PHE A 19 29.93 -13.96 -31.76
CA PHE A 19 30.49 -14.99 -30.89
C PHE A 19 32.03 -14.96 -30.95
N ASP A 20 32.64 -14.79 -29.77
CA ASP A 20 34.07 -14.88 -29.62
C ASP A 20 34.46 -16.29 -29.16
N SER A 21 35.15 -17.02 -30.07
CA SER A 21 35.60 -18.38 -29.82
C SER A 21 36.70 -18.47 -28.76
N GLY A 22 37.42 -17.37 -28.50
CA GLY A 22 38.48 -17.33 -27.50
C GLY A 22 37.97 -17.30 -26.08
N SER A 23 36.95 -16.45 -25.81
CA SER A 23 36.29 -16.33 -24.50
C SER A 23 35.08 -17.23 -24.35
N GLN A 24 34.62 -17.91 -25.43
CA GLN A 24 33.37 -18.68 -25.47
C GLN A 24 32.13 -17.85 -25.06
N GLN A 25 32.18 -16.55 -25.36
CA GLN A 25 31.10 -15.60 -25.05
C GLN A 25 30.60 -14.91 -26.31
N VAL A 26 29.41 -14.34 -26.24
CA VAL A 26 28.86 -13.50 -27.30
C VAL A 26 29.12 -12.05 -26.90
N VAL A 27 29.90 -11.35 -27.75
CA VAL A 27 30.42 -10.01 -27.47
C VAL A 27 29.74 -9.01 -28.40
N CYS A 28 29.43 -7.83 -27.88
CA CYS A 28 28.97 -6.70 -28.68
C CYS A 28 30.16 -5.84 -29.11
N PRO A 29 30.46 -5.69 -30.42
CA PRO A 29 31.58 -4.88 -30.90
C PRO A 29 31.38 -3.36 -30.73
N TYR A 30 30.16 -2.93 -30.32
CA TYR A 30 29.83 -1.51 -30.16
C TYR A 30 29.89 -1.00 -28.72
N CYS A 31 29.55 -1.85 -27.77
CA CYS A 31 29.51 -1.42 -26.34
C CYS A 31 30.33 -2.36 -25.45
N ASP A 32 31.11 -3.27 -26.03
CA ASP A 32 31.98 -4.23 -25.37
C ASP A 32 31.30 -5.12 -24.30
N SER A 33 29.97 -5.17 -24.31
CA SER A 33 29.23 -6.07 -23.43
C SER A 33 29.39 -7.52 -23.87
N SER A 34 29.63 -8.42 -22.91
CA SER A 34 29.75 -9.86 -23.14
C SER A 34 28.66 -10.61 -22.40
N PHE A 35 28.14 -11.64 -23.04
CA PHE A 35 27.03 -12.46 -22.52
C PHE A 35 27.36 -13.93 -22.72
N SER A 36 26.91 -14.80 -21.82
CA SER A 36 26.91 -16.22 -22.13
C SER A 36 25.86 -16.54 -23.19
N PRO A 37 26.12 -17.48 -24.10
CA PRO A 37 25.13 -17.88 -25.08
C PRO A 37 23.80 -18.33 -24.45
N GLN A 38 23.86 -19.00 -23.30
CA GLN A 38 22.68 -19.49 -22.62
C GLN A 38 21.82 -18.34 -22.07
N ASP A 39 22.43 -17.32 -21.45
CA ASP A 39 21.71 -16.18 -20.94
C ASP A 39 20.93 -15.41 -22.02
N LEU A 40 21.53 -15.35 -23.25
CA LEU A 40 20.86 -14.71 -24.40
C LEU A 40 19.69 -15.55 -24.92
N ILE A 41 19.84 -16.88 -24.95
CA ILE A 41 18.76 -17.80 -25.33
C ILE A 41 17.62 -17.73 -24.36
N ASP A 42 17.90 -17.75 -23.07
CA ASP A 42 16.91 -17.68 -22.01
C ASP A 42 16.15 -16.34 -22.03
N TYR A 43 16.88 -15.24 -22.24
CA TYR A 43 16.30 -13.90 -22.36
C TYR A 43 15.42 -13.76 -23.62
N ASP A 44 15.89 -14.26 -24.78
CA ASP A 44 15.13 -14.22 -26.02
C ASP A 44 13.87 -15.10 -25.95
N SER A 45 13.98 -16.28 -25.32
CA SER A 45 12.83 -17.16 -25.11
C SER A 45 11.76 -16.49 -24.22
N PHE A 46 12.19 -15.81 -23.16
CA PHE A 46 11.30 -15.04 -22.29
C PHE A 46 10.58 -13.92 -23.05
N LEU A 47 11.31 -13.14 -23.86
CA LEU A 47 10.70 -12.07 -24.68
C LEU A 47 9.73 -12.61 -25.73
N LYS A 48 10.02 -13.78 -26.33
CA LYS A 48 9.14 -14.42 -27.32
C LYS A 48 7.89 -15.01 -26.70
N GLU A 49 7.97 -15.57 -25.49
CA GLU A 49 6.80 -16.01 -24.74
C GLU A 49 5.91 -14.84 -24.37
N ASP A 50 6.52 -13.73 -23.95
CA ASP A 50 5.82 -12.52 -23.60
C ASP A 50 5.09 -11.90 -24.81
N ALA A 51 5.76 -11.81 -25.96
CA ALA A 51 5.18 -11.31 -27.21
C ALA A 51 4.08 -12.22 -27.79
N LYS A 52 4.16 -13.55 -27.62
CA LYS A 52 3.12 -14.49 -28.07
C LYS A 52 1.83 -14.40 -27.23
N ASN A 53 1.93 -13.89 -26.04
CA ASN A 53 0.86 -13.85 -25.04
C ASN A 53 0.25 -12.45 -24.85
N GLU A 54 0.52 -11.51 -25.75
CA GLU A 54 -0.18 -10.22 -25.84
C GLU A 54 -1.65 -10.37 -26.25
N THR A 55 -2.36 -11.33 -25.66
CA THR A 55 -3.78 -11.50 -25.90
C THR A 55 -4.58 -11.05 -24.69
N SER A 56 -5.32 -9.99 -24.93
CA SER A 56 -6.39 -9.40 -24.13
C SER A 56 -5.96 -8.74 -22.81
N ASP A 57 -5.72 -7.45 -22.90
CA ASP A 57 -5.73 -6.46 -21.80
C ASP A 57 -7.16 -6.32 -21.20
N SER A 58 -8.06 -7.26 -21.47
CA SER A 58 -9.42 -7.21 -20.98
C SER A 58 -9.51 -7.83 -19.57
N TRP A 59 -9.69 -6.96 -18.61
CA TRP A 59 -10.13 -7.30 -17.24
C TRP A 59 -11.60 -7.70 -17.28
N SER A 60 -11.93 -8.81 -17.94
CA SER A 60 -13.30 -9.19 -18.18
C SER A 60 -13.85 -10.06 -17.06
N LYS A 61 -14.75 -9.51 -16.28
CA LYS A 61 -15.93 -10.17 -15.78
C LYS A 61 -17.07 -9.16 -15.78
N ASP A 62 -18.16 -9.49 -16.42
CA ASP A 62 -19.43 -8.81 -16.15
C ASP A 62 -19.78 -9.16 -14.70
N ALA A 63 -19.73 -8.17 -13.79
CA ALA A 63 -20.20 -8.39 -12.43
C ALA A 63 -21.70 -8.69 -12.47
N ASP A 64 -22.15 -9.56 -11.58
CA ASP A 64 -23.57 -9.87 -11.46
C ASP A 64 -24.35 -8.61 -11.08
N ARG A 65 -25.54 -8.44 -11.64
CA ARG A 65 -26.45 -7.38 -11.26
C ARG A 65 -27.39 -7.88 -10.16
N TRP A 66 -27.82 -6.96 -9.32
CA TRP A 66 -28.81 -7.27 -8.29
C TRP A 66 -30.10 -7.79 -8.90
N GLU A 67 -30.60 -8.90 -8.39
CA GLU A 67 -31.97 -9.33 -8.67
C GLU A 67 -32.95 -8.47 -7.87
N LYS A 68 -34.17 -8.29 -8.41
CA LYS A 68 -35.19 -7.42 -7.78
C LYS A 68 -35.55 -7.84 -6.35
N ASP A 69 -35.53 -9.13 -6.09
CA ASP A 69 -35.90 -9.69 -4.79
C ASP A 69 -34.78 -9.53 -3.75
N GLU A 70 -33.52 -9.59 -4.16
CA GLU A 70 -32.36 -9.40 -3.30
C GLU A 70 -32.21 -7.95 -2.85
N ALA A 71 -32.61 -7.00 -3.70
CA ALA A 71 -32.55 -5.57 -3.40
C ALA A 71 -33.72 -5.07 -2.52
N SER A 72 -34.78 -5.85 -2.35
CA SER A 72 -36.05 -5.42 -1.73
C SER A 72 -35.94 -5.01 -0.26
N GLY A 73 -34.91 -5.45 0.46
CA GLY A 73 -34.66 -5.10 1.88
C GLY A 73 -33.61 -4.02 2.10
N LEU A 74 -32.98 -3.50 1.04
CA LEU A 74 -31.91 -2.53 1.14
C LEU A 74 -32.39 -1.11 0.80
N ASN A 75 -31.96 -0.16 1.61
CA ASN A 75 -32.22 1.26 1.39
C ASN A 75 -30.90 2.00 1.19
N VAL A 76 -30.92 3.01 0.33
CA VAL A 76 -29.83 3.95 0.16
C VAL A 76 -30.09 5.16 1.03
N TYR A 77 -29.16 5.49 1.90
CA TYR A 77 -29.17 6.68 2.73
C TYR A 77 -28.15 7.68 2.21
N THR A 78 -28.62 8.85 1.76
CA THR A 78 -27.73 9.90 1.25
C THR A 78 -27.49 10.95 2.33
N CYS A 79 -26.25 11.27 2.61
CA CYS A 79 -25.88 12.33 3.53
C CYS A 79 -25.99 13.70 2.86
N ALA A 80 -26.81 14.60 3.42
CA ALA A 80 -26.98 15.95 2.87
C ALA A 80 -25.72 16.82 2.99
N ALA A 81 -24.78 16.48 3.89
CA ALA A 81 -23.61 17.31 4.15
C ALA A 81 -22.42 16.97 3.24
N CYS A 82 -22.15 15.66 2.97
CA CYS A 82 -21.01 15.23 2.17
C CYS A 82 -21.41 14.52 0.87
N GLY A 83 -22.71 14.29 0.64
CA GLY A 83 -23.19 13.54 -0.51
C GLY A 83 -22.91 12.04 -0.47
N GLY A 84 -22.28 11.53 0.59
CA GLY A 84 -21.99 10.10 0.74
C GLY A 84 -23.26 9.27 0.78
N GLU A 85 -23.27 8.17 0.04
CA GLU A 85 -24.39 7.21 0.00
C GLU A 85 -24.00 5.94 0.73
N VAL A 86 -24.85 5.48 1.62
CA VAL A 86 -24.65 4.22 2.34
C VAL A 86 -25.86 3.31 2.17
N LEU A 87 -25.59 2.04 2.03
CA LEU A 87 -26.59 0.99 2.02
C LEU A 87 -26.83 0.49 3.45
N GLY A 88 -28.06 0.18 3.76
CA GLY A 88 -28.37 -0.40 5.04
C GLY A 88 -29.85 -0.75 5.18
N ASP A 89 -30.18 -1.37 6.29
CA ASP A 89 -31.55 -1.69 6.65
C ASP A 89 -32.26 -0.52 7.33
N ASP A 90 -33.54 -0.70 7.69
CA ASP A 90 -34.33 0.35 8.34
C ASP A 90 -33.81 0.75 9.73
N THR A 91 -32.97 -0.05 10.36
CA THR A 91 -32.39 0.25 11.69
C THR A 91 -31.38 1.38 11.62
N LEU A 92 -30.82 1.68 10.45
CA LEU A 92 -29.83 2.73 10.22
C LEU A 92 -30.41 4.11 9.90
N ALA A 93 -31.74 4.22 9.78
CA ALA A 93 -32.42 5.46 9.37
C ALA A 93 -32.15 6.70 10.28
N SER A 94 -31.76 6.50 11.53
CA SER A 94 -31.42 7.55 12.49
C SER A 94 -29.92 7.68 12.76
N ALA A 95 -29.09 6.94 12.05
CA ALA A 95 -27.66 6.91 12.29
C ALA A 95 -26.93 8.13 11.69
N ARG A 96 -25.75 8.44 12.22
CA ARG A 96 -24.87 9.46 11.66
C ARG A 96 -24.08 8.93 10.48
N CYS A 97 -23.79 9.78 9.53
CA CYS A 97 -22.97 9.45 8.36
C CYS A 97 -21.60 8.85 8.78
N PRO A 98 -21.20 7.71 8.24
CA PRO A 98 -19.93 7.10 8.58
C PRO A 98 -18.71 7.86 8.01
N PHE A 99 -18.91 8.81 7.09
CA PHE A 99 -17.82 9.55 6.44
C PHE A 99 -17.57 10.93 7.08
N CYS A 100 -18.61 11.68 7.41
CA CYS A 100 -18.48 13.05 7.93
C CYS A 100 -19.11 13.28 9.28
N ASP A 101 -19.72 12.26 9.88
CA ASP A 101 -20.41 12.27 11.17
C ASP A 101 -21.65 13.19 11.28
N ASN A 102 -22.14 13.74 10.16
CA ASN A 102 -23.39 14.47 10.12
C ASN A 102 -24.60 13.52 10.04
N THR A 103 -25.80 14.03 10.34
CA THR A 103 -27.03 13.25 10.29
C THR A 103 -27.37 12.86 8.85
N VAL A 104 -27.68 11.60 8.59
CA VAL A 104 -28.13 11.10 7.29
C VAL A 104 -29.59 11.42 7.12
N ILE A 105 -30.01 11.98 5.97
CA ILE A 105 -31.36 12.61 5.87
C ILE A 105 -32.24 12.01 4.79
N MET A 106 -31.71 11.34 3.74
CA MET A 106 -32.57 10.85 2.65
C MET A 106 -32.47 9.35 2.49
N LYS A 107 -33.65 8.72 2.53
CA LYS A 107 -33.86 7.29 2.21
C LYS A 107 -34.34 7.18 0.78
N ARG A 108 -33.68 6.37 -0.04
CA ARG A 108 -34.13 5.98 -1.39
C ARG A 108 -34.11 4.45 -1.51
N GLN A 109 -34.98 3.93 -2.34
CA GLN A 109 -34.95 2.52 -2.68
C GLN A 109 -33.71 2.25 -3.56
N PHE A 110 -33.02 1.16 -3.28
CA PHE A 110 -31.86 0.75 -4.06
C PHE A 110 -32.28 0.31 -5.47
N THR A 111 -31.60 0.80 -6.51
CA THR A 111 -31.86 0.40 -7.88
C THR A 111 -30.56 0.14 -8.63
N GLY A 112 -30.37 -1.11 -9.01
CA GLY A 112 -29.72 -1.54 -10.24
C GLY A 112 -28.24 -1.25 -10.44
N GLU A 113 -27.37 -1.59 -9.50
CA GLU A 113 -25.93 -1.56 -9.67
C GLU A 113 -25.31 -2.93 -9.54
N TRP A 114 -23.98 -2.97 -9.72
CA TRP A 114 -23.22 -4.20 -9.59
C TRP A 114 -23.32 -4.76 -8.18
N LYS A 115 -23.61 -6.06 -8.11
CA LYS A 115 -23.66 -6.79 -6.85
C LYS A 115 -22.24 -7.17 -6.45
N PRO A 116 -21.87 -7.09 -5.15
CA PRO A 116 -20.60 -7.65 -4.70
C PRO A 116 -20.50 -9.14 -4.99
N ASP A 117 -19.35 -9.59 -5.50
CA ASP A 117 -19.06 -11.01 -5.64
C ASP A 117 -18.78 -11.63 -4.26
N LEU A 118 -18.04 -10.89 -3.43
CA LEU A 118 -17.51 -11.40 -2.17
C LEU A 118 -17.77 -10.42 -1.02
N VAL A 119 -17.85 -10.96 0.17
CA VAL A 119 -17.76 -10.20 1.41
C VAL A 119 -16.74 -10.84 2.34
N LEU A 120 -15.96 -10.01 3.00
CA LEU A 120 -15.09 -10.44 4.08
C LEU A 120 -15.80 -10.13 5.41
N PRO A 121 -16.29 -11.10 6.15
CA PRO A 121 -17.07 -10.84 7.36
C PRO A 121 -16.26 -10.14 8.46
N PHE A 122 -16.91 -9.30 9.27
CA PHE A 122 -16.30 -8.77 10.47
C PHE A 122 -15.93 -9.91 11.44
N LYS A 123 -14.69 -9.93 11.92
CA LYS A 123 -14.23 -10.82 12.99
C LYS A 123 -14.26 -10.13 14.36
N LEU A 124 -13.96 -8.85 14.37
CA LEU A 124 -13.94 -8.05 15.57
C LEU A 124 -15.29 -7.37 15.73
N ASP A 125 -15.93 -7.61 16.86
CA ASP A 125 -17.15 -6.93 17.23
C ASP A 125 -16.85 -5.46 17.65
N LYS A 126 -17.91 -4.68 17.85
CA LYS A 126 -17.81 -3.27 18.23
C LYS A 126 -17.03 -3.08 19.55
N LYS A 127 -17.17 -4.00 20.50
CA LYS A 127 -16.48 -3.93 21.80
C LYS A 127 -14.98 -4.15 21.63
N ALA A 128 -14.59 -5.18 20.89
CA ALA A 128 -13.18 -5.47 20.57
C ALA A 128 -12.53 -4.30 19.81
N ALA A 129 -13.27 -3.69 18.87
CA ALA A 129 -12.81 -2.50 18.17
C ALA A 129 -12.57 -1.31 19.10
N GLN A 130 -13.49 -1.04 20.03
CA GLN A 130 -13.33 0.01 21.02
C GLN A 130 -12.13 -0.25 21.94
N ASP A 131 -11.93 -1.48 22.38
CA ASP A 131 -10.82 -1.86 23.26
C ASP A 131 -9.47 -1.75 22.53
N ALA A 132 -9.41 -2.15 21.27
CA ALA A 132 -8.22 -1.97 20.43
C ALA A 132 -7.88 -0.48 20.27
N PHE A 133 -8.88 0.36 20.05
CA PHE A 133 -8.70 1.80 19.96
C PHE A 133 -8.20 2.41 21.29
N ARG A 134 -8.80 2.04 22.42
CA ARG A 134 -8.33 2.48 23.76
C ARG A 134 -6.87 2.08 23.98
N LYS A 135 -6.51 0.85 23.64
CA LYS A 135 -5.14 0.34 23.74
C LYS A 135 -4.17 1.13 22.86
N HIS A 136 -4.57 1.47 21.64
CA HIS A 136 -3.76 2.28 20.72
C HIS A 136 -3.48 3.68 21.26
N LEU A 137 -4.46 4.29 21.94
CA LEU A 137 -4.33 5.64 22.53
C LEU A 137 -3.64 5.64 23.88
N HIS A 138 -3.51 4.48 24.53
CA HIS A 138 -2.90 4.38 25.84
C HIS A 138 -1.42 4.82 25.81
N GLY A 139 -0.99 5.54 26.82
CA GLY A 139 0.40 6.01 26.95
C GLY A 139 0.79 7.21 26.06
N LYS A 140 -0.04 7.65 25.12
CA LYS A 140 0.26 8.79 24.24
C LYS A 140 0.02 10.12 24.92
N LYS A 141 0.95 10.52 25.83
CA LYS A 141 0.79 11.69 26.75
C LYS A 141 0.57 13.03 26.04
N LEU A 142 1.05 13.19 24.80
CA LEU A 142 0.95 14.42 24.01
C LEU A 142 -0.34 14.52 23.19
N LEU A 143 -1.24 13.55 23.33
CA LEU A 143 -2.52 13.54 22.63
C LEU A 143 -3.58 14.33 23.42
N ALA A 144 -4.40 15.09 22.71
CA ALA A 144 -5.51 15.83 23.29
C ALA A 144 -6.55 14.89 23.96
N LYS A 145 -7.23 15.39 24.99
CA LYS A 145 -8.16 14.59 25.80
C LYS A 145 -9.37 14.09 24.99
N GLU A 146 -9.79 14.86 24.00
CA GLU A 146 -10.92 14.56 23.10
C GLU A 146 -10.77 13.21 22.41
N PHE A 147 -9.54 12.83 22.05
CA PHE A 147 -9.26 11.54 21.42
C PHE A 147 -9.42 10.34 22.36
N ARG A 148 -9.35 10.58 23.67
CA ARG A 148 -9.53 9.54 24.70
C ARG A 148 -10.92 9.56 25.32
N SER A 149 -11.81 10.42 24.84
CA SER A 149 -13.16 10.55 25.36
C SER A 149 -13.96 9.27 25.08
N GLU A 150 -14.52 8.68 26.11
CA GLU A 150 -15.38 7.49 25.98
C GLU A 150 -16.61 7.76 25.10
N SER A 151 -17.12 8.99 25.07
CA SER A 151 -18.22 9.37 24.19
C SER A 151 -17.83 9.23 22.74
N ASN A 152 -16.62 9.66 22.34
CA ASN A 152 -16.14 9.54 20.97
C ASN A 152 -15.85 8.08 20.61
N ILE A 153 -15.21 7.32 21.52
CA ILE A 153 -14.90 5.90 21.27
C ILE A 153 -16.18 5.06 21.09
N LYS A 154 -17.26 5.40 21.76
CA LYS A 154 -18.55 4.72 21.60
C LYS A 154 -19.18 4.93 20.23
N GLU A 155 -18.83 6.00 19.52
CA GLU A 155 -19.34 6.35 18.20
C GLU A 155 -18.61 5.60 17.05
N ILE A 156 -17.75 4.61 17.36
CA ILE A 156 -17.13 3.77 16.34
C ILE A 156 -18.18 3.04 15.51
N LYS A 157 -18.06 3.08 14.19
CA LYS A 157 -19.00 2.54 13.22
C LYS A 157 -18.35 1.44 12.38
N GLY A 158 -19.04 0.33 12.23
CA GLY A 158 -18.66 -0.72 11.30
C GLY A 158 -19.21 -0.42 9.92
N VAL A 159 -18.35 -0.39 8.92
CA VAL A 159 -18.67 -0.09 7.54
C VAL A 159 -18.07 -1.14 6.65
N TYR A 160 -18.85 -1.71 5.76
CA TYR A 160 -18.36 -2.46 4.63
C TYR A 160 -17.97 -1.46 3.53
N VAL A 161 -16.68 -1.41 3.22
CA VAL A 161 -16.13 -0.53 2.20
C VAL A 161 -15.97 -1.31 0.89
N PRO A 162 -16.36 -0.73 -0.27
CA PRO A 162 -16.22 -1.37 -1.56
C PRO A 162 -14.76 -1.43 -1.99
N PHE A 163 -14.31 -2.58 -2.45
CA PHE A 163 -12.99 -2.79 -3.02
C PHE A 163 -13.08 -3.58 -4.31
N TRP A 164 -12.25 -3.20 -5.27
CA TRP A 164 -11.96 -4.00 -6.44
C TRP A 164 -10.74 -4.88 -6.16
N LEU A 165 -10.90 -6.18 -6.33
CA LEU A 165 -9.83 -7.16 -6.13
C LEU A 165 -9.28 -7.58 -7.48
N PHE A 166 -8.01 -7.28 -7.71
CA PHE A 166 -7.35 -7.57 -8.97
C PHE A 166 -6.39 -8.75 -8.82
N SER A 167 -6.53 -9.73 -9.72
CA SER A 167 -5.61 -10.87 -9.82
C SER A 167 -5.01 -10.90 -11.22
N SER A 168 -3.70 -11.16 -11.31
CA SER A 168 -3.00 -11.23 -12.59
C SER A 168 -1.72 -12.05 -12.48
N ASP A 169 -1.36 -12.73 -13.56
CA ASP A 169 -0.04 -13.27 -13.77
C ASP A 169 0.82 -12.20 -14.47
N VAL A 170 1.76 -11.64 -13.74
CA VAL A 170 2.59 -10.51 -14.19
C VAL A 170 3.98 -10.97 -14.56
N SER A 171 4.42 -10.62 -15.76
CA SER A 171 5.78 -10.81 -16.24
C SER A 171 6.48 -9.45 -16.35
N ALA A 172 7.73 -9.36 -15.92
CA ALA A 172 8.50 -8.14 -16.00
C ALA A 172 9.90 -8.42 -16.57
N SER A 173 10.32 -7.58 -17.52
CA SER A 173 11.67 -7.51 -18.03
C SER A 173 12.27 -6.15 -17.69
N MET A 174 13.42 -6.14 -17.03
CA MET A 174 14.04 -4.94 -16.50
C MET A 174 15.50 -4.86 -16.87
N ARG A 175 15.93 -3.67 -17.21
CA ARG A 175 17.31 -3.34 -17.47
C ARG A 175 17.82 -2.35 -16.44
N PHE A 176 18.94 -2.69 -15.82
CA PHE A 176 19.64 -1.84 -14.89
C PHE A 176 21.07 -1.56 -15.38
N LYS A 177 21.56 -0.41 -15.03
CA LYS A 177 22.99 -0.08 -15.11
C LYS A 177 23.59 -0.30 -13.72
N GLY A 178 24.50 -1.26 -13.61
CA GLY A 178 25.32 -1.47 -12.41
C GLY A 178 26.69 -0.81 -12.57
N MET A 179 27.27 -0.36 -11.46
CA MET A 179 28.56 0.30 -11.45
C MET A 179 29.42 -0.28 -10.33
N THR A 180 30.68 -0.58 -10.62
CA THR A 180 31.69 -0.87 -9.61
C THR A 180 32.84 0.12 -9.74
N SER A 181 33.38 0.55 -8.61
CA SER A 181 34.54 1.46 -8.59
C SER A 181 35.65 0.85 -7.76
N ARG A 182 36.88 0.90 -8.28
CA ARG A 182 38.09 0.51 -7.60
C ARG A 182 39.03 1.71 -7.59
N ALA A 183 39.55 2.06 -6.43
CA ALA A 183 40.50 3.11 -6.30
C ALA A 183 41.85 2.56 -5.79
N TRP A 184 42.96 3.03 -6.35
CA TRP A 184 44.32 2.74 -5.89
C TRP A 184 45.22 3.93 -6.15
N THR A 185 46.39 3.98 -5.50
CA THR A 185 47.42 4.99 -5.72
C THR A 185 48.76 4.33 -6.03
N ASP A 186 49.57 4.94 -6.87
CA ASP A 186 50.97 4.55 -7.13
C ASP A 186 51.98 5.44 -6.38
N GLY A 187 51.49 6.32 -5.50
CA GLY A 187 52.28 7.27 -4.76
C GLY A 187 52.46 8.63 -5.44
N SER A 188 52.22 8.72 -6.76
CA SER A 188 52.28 9.95 -7.55
C SER A 188 50.88 10.39 -7.99
N TYR A 189 49.98 9.41 -8.24
CA TYR A 189 48.63 9.63 -8.75
C TYR A 189 47.64 8.73 -8.02
N ASP A 190 46.44 9.26 -7.85
CA ASP A 190 45.27 8.49 -7.42
C ASP A 190 44.47 8.07 -8.64
N TYR A 191 44.22 6.79 -8.74
CA TYR A 191 43.47 6.18 -9.85
C TYR A 191 42.10 5.73 -9.36
N VAL A 192 41.07 5.99 -10.17
CA VAL A 192 39.72 5.45 -9.99
C VAL A 192 39.30 4.78 -11.28
N GLU A 193 39.17 3.46 -11.22
CA GLU A 193 38.59 2.67 -12.31
C GLU A 193 37.13 2.50 -12.03
N THR A 194 36.26 2.83 -12.98
CA THR A 194 34.82 2.63 -12.90
C THR A 194 34.37 1.74 -14.03
N SER A 195 33.88 0.56 -13.67
CA SER A 195 33.30 -0.41 -14.61
C SER A 195 31.78 -0.32 -14.60
N ASN A 196 31.18 -0.22 -15.79
CA ASN A 196 29.74 -0.17 -15.96
C ASN A 196 29.24 -1.52 -16.53
N TYR A 197 28.12 -2.00 -16.00
CA TYR A 197 27.52 -3.27 -16.37
C TYR A 197 26.07 -3.06 -16.76
N ALA A 198 25.61 -3.70 -17.83
CA ALA A 198 24.21 -3.85 -18.14
C ALA A 198 23.66 -5.09 -17.44
N LEU A 199 22.72 -4.90 -16.52
CA LEU A 199 22.09 -5.98 -15.78
C LEU A 199 20.70 -6.21 -16.33
N LEU A 200 20.49 -7.38 -16.92
CA LEU A 200 19.18 -7.80 -17.42
C LEU A 200 18.55 -8.72 -16.41
N ARG A 201 17.31 -8.47 -16.09
CA ARG A 201 16.53 -9.29 -15.15
C ARG A 201 15.13 -9.48 -15.70
N ALA A 202 14.67 -10.72 -15.66
CA ALA A 202 13.30 -11.08 -15.97
C ALA A 202 12.71 -11.83 -14.77
N ALA A 203 11.45 -11.59 -14.50
CA ALA A 203 10.75 -12.24 -13.41
C ALA A 203 9.26 -12.38 -13.74
N THR A 204 8.64 -13.42 -13.19
CA THR A 204 7.20 -13.63 -13.21
C THR A 204 6.68 -13.71 -11.79
N ALA A 205 5.49 -13.19 -11.55
CA ALA A 205 4.81 -13.31 -10.27
C ALA A 205 3.30 -13.40 -10.50
N ARG A 206 2.63 -14.19 -9.67
CA ARG A 206 1.18 -14.21 -9.60
C ARG A 206 0.73 -13.29 -8.47
N PHE A 207 -0.09 -12.31 -8.83
CA PHE A 207 -0.81 -11.47 -7.87
C PHE A 207 -2.23 -12.02 -7.72
N ASN A 208 -2.69 -12.13 -6.50
CA ASN A 208 -4.01 -12.66 -6.20
C ASN A 208 -4.76 -11.70 -5.27
N ARG A 209 -5.91 -11.21 -5.75
CA ARG A 209 -6.82 -10.35 -4.99
C ARG A 209 -6.13 -9.12 -4.39
N ILE A 210 -5.37 -8.39 -5.20
CA ILE A 210 -4.81 -7.10 -4.75
C ILE A 210 -5.94 -6.10 -4.60
N PRO A 211 -6.22 -5.61 -3.39
CA PRO A 211 -7.36 -4.75 -3.14
C PRO A 211 -7.06 -3.31 -3.56
N VAL A 212 -8.00 -2.68 -4.23
CA VAL A 212 -8.02 -1.24 -4.53
C VAL A 212 -9.37 -0.73 -4.12
N ASP A 213 -9.44 0.27 -3.23
CA ASP A 213 -10.71 0.80 -2.78
C ASP A 213 -11.50 1.44 -3.92
N GLY A 214 -12.82 1.31 -3.84
CA GLY A 214 -13.76 1.81 -4.83
C GLY A 214 -14.58 3.01 -4.35
N SER A 215 -14.09 3.75 -3.33
CA SER A 215 -14.81 4.86 -2.72
C SER A 215 -14.03 6.17 -2.74
N GLU A 216 -14.54 7.19 -3.42
CA GLU A 216 -13.99 8.56 -3.35
C GLU A 216 -14.14 9.20 -1.95
N LYS A 217 -15.00 8.66 -1.10
CA LYS A 217 -15.24 9.19 0.26
C LYS A 217 -14.18 8.78 1.25
N MET A 218 -13.45 7.73 0.93
CA MET A 218 -12.37 7.23 1.76
C MET A 218 -11.03 7.73 1.23
N ASP A 219 -10.10 8.03 2.13
CA ASP A 219 -8.73 8.37 1.74
C ASP A 219 -8.00 7.10 1.29
N ASP A 220 -7.51 7.09 0.04
CA ASP A 220 -6.78 5.96 -0.55
C ASP A 220 -5.63 5.49 0.31
N ALA A 221 -4.82 6.42 0.84
CA ALA A 221 -3.65 6.08 1.65
C ALA A 221 -4.06 5.45 2.99
N LEU A 222 -5.21 5.90 3.55
CA LEU A 222 -5.78 5.31 4.75
C LEU A 222 -6.25 3.88 4.47
N MET A 223 -6.95 3.65 3.35
CA MET A 223 -7.46 2.32 2.96
C MET A 223 -6.32 1.35 2.63
N ASP A 224 -5.33 1.77 1.84
CA ASP A 224 -4.13 0.98 1.54
C ASP A 224 -3.37 0.59 2.83
N SER A 225 -3.38 1.48 3.83
CA SER A 225 -2.72 1.24 5.12
C SER A 225 -3.43 0.21 6.01
N LEU A 226 -4.69 -0.14 5.73
CA LEU A 226 -5.42 -1.18 6.46
C LEU A 226 -4.96 -2.60 6.12
N GLU A 227 -4.33 -2.80 4.99
CA GLU A 227 -3.83 -4.12 4.59
C GLU A 227 -2.80 -4.70 5.61
N PRO A 228 -2.65 -6.02 5.74
CA PRO A 228 -3.25 -7.05 4.89
C PRO A 228 -4.66 -7.46 5.32
N PHE A 229 -5.44 -7.95 4.34
CA PHE A 229 -6.65 -8.72 4.55
C PHE A 229 -6.39 -10.19 4.18
N ASP A 230 -6.96 -11.11 4.95
CA ASP A 230 -6.90 -12.55 4.63
C ASP A 230 -8.13 -12.94 3.80
N PHE A 231 -7.95 -12.99 2.50
CA PHE A 231 -9.01 -13.34 1.55
C PHE A 231 -9.35 -14.83 1.51
N SER A 232 -8.66 -15.69 2.26
CA SER A 232 -9.07 -17.09 2.43
C SER A 232 -10.38 -17.23 3.22
N GLU A 233 -10.76 -16.17 3.95
CA GLU A 233 -11.98 -16.09 4.74
C GLU A 233 -13.11 -15.34 4.04
N ALA A 234 -12.86 -14.85 2.81
CA ALA A 234 -13.90 -14.23 2.00
C ALA A 234 -14.93 -15.27 1.58
N VAL A 235 -16.19 -14.90 1.70
CA VAL A 235 -17.33 -15.73 1.33
C VAL A 235 -18.14 -15.06 0.22
N ASP A 236 -18.97 -15.83 -0.48
CA ASP A 236 -19.89 -15.28 -1.46
C ASP A 236 -20.82 -14.26 -0.79
N PHE A 237 -21.08 -13.17 -1.48
CA PHE A 237 -21.87 -12.09 -0.92
C PHE A 237 -23.32 -12.51 -0.66
N GLN A 238 -23.79 -12.20 0.54
CA GLN A 238 -25.20 -12.30 0.93
C GLN A 238 -25.58 -11.04 1.74
N THR A 239 -26.78 -10.52 1.52
CA THR A 239 -27.30 -9.33 2.21
C THR A 239 -27.33 -9.47 3.73
N ALA A 240 -27.45 -10.70 4.25
CA ALA A 240 -27.43 -10.98 5.68
C ALA A 240 -26.18 -10.48 6.40
N TYR A 241 -25.03 -10.41 5.71
CA TYR A 241 -23.78 -9.87 6.29
C TYR A 241 -23.81 -8.36 6.53
N LEU A 242 -24.70 -7.63 5.86
CA LEU A 242 -24.85 -6.18 6.03
C LEU A 242 -25.67 -5.82 7.28
N SER A 243 -26.35 -6.78 7.89
CA SER A 243 -27.25 -6.53 9.03
C SER A 243 -26.50 -5.90 10.22
N GLY A 244 -26.92 -4.72 10.65
CA GLY A 244 -26.29 -3.99 11.76
C GLY A 244 -25.01 -3.23 11.41
N TYR A 245 -24.59 -3.23 10.12
CA TYR A 245 -23.44 -2.50 9.62
C TYR A 245 -23.86 -1.55 8.51
N PHE A 246 -23.10 -0.46 8.37
CA PHE A 246 -23.19 0.34 7.15
C PHE A 246 -22.48 -0.38 6.00
N SER A 247 -22.97 -0.19 4.79
CA SER A 247 -22.22 -0.57 3.59
C SER A 247 -22.11 0.64 2.69
N ASP A 248 -20.87 0.98 2.35
CA ASP A 248 -20.60 1.98 1.33
C ASP A 248 -20.83 1.38 -0.06
N ARG A 249 -21.12 2.23 -1.02
CA ARG A 249 -21.30 1.87 -2.41
C ARG A 249 -20.12 2.38 -3.21
N TYR A 250 -19.63 1.59 -4.18
CA TYR A 250 -18.57 2.09 -5.04
C TYR A 250 -19.05 3.32 -5.83
N ASP A 251 -18.22 4.33 -5.90
CA ASP A 251 -18.35 5.51 -6.76
C ASP A 251 -17.14 5.64 -7.71
N VAL A 252 -16.09 4.83 -7.51
CA VAL A 252 -14.98 4.64 -8.43
C VAL A 252 -15.12 3.31 -9.16
N ASN A 253 -15.27 3.37 -10.49
CA ASN A 253 -15.42 2.17 -11.33
C ASN A 253 -14.14 1.33 -11.36
N ALA A 254 -14.29 0.02 -11.58
CA ALA A 254 -13.19 -0.92 -11.70
C ALA A 254 -12.17 -0.52 -12.77
N ASP A 255 -12.63 0.01 -13.91
CA ASP A 255 -11.77 0.41 -15.02
C ASP A 255 -10.83 1.57 -14.65
N VAL A 256 -11.26 2.48 -13.78
CA VAL A 256 -10.42 3.55 -13.22
C VAL A 256 -9.42 2.97 -12.21
N SER A 257 -9.85 1.98 -11.43
CA SER A 257 -9.04 1.33 -10.39
C SER A 257 -7.95 0.40 -10.96
N VAL A 258 -8.10 -0.06 -12.22
CA VAL A 258 -7.10 -0.90 -12.92
C VAL A 258 -5.72 -0.25 -12.92
N ASP A 259 -5.63 1.05 -13.19
CA ASP A 259 -4.35 1.74 -13.27
C ASP A 259 -3.61 1.74 -11.91
N ARG A 260 -4.35 1.88 -10.81
CA ARG A 260 -3.77 1.74 -9.46
C ARG A 260 -3.27 0.31 -9.20
N ALA A 261 -4.04 -0.70 -9.62
CA ALA A 261 -3.62 -2.10 -9.49
C ALA A 261 -2.34 -2.38 -10.30
N LYS A 262 -2.28 -1.95 -11.56
CA LYS A 262 -1.10 -2.05 -12.44
C LYS A 262 0.12 -1.36 -11.82
N ALA A 263 -0.04 -0.16 -11.28
CA ALA A 263 1.02 0.55 -10.58
C ALA A 263 1.54 -0.22 -9.35
N ARG A 264 0.66 -0.88 -8.59
CA ARG A 264 1.03 -1.72 -7.44
C ARG A 264 1.77 -2.99 -7.87
N PHE A 265 1.34 -3.65 -8.96
CA PHE A 265 2.04 -4.79 -9.54
C PHE A 265 3.45 -4.38 -9.97
N THR A 266 3.55 -3.32 -10.77
CA THR A 266 4.83 -2.80 -11.28
C THR A 266 5.77 -2.44 -10.12
N LYS A 267 5.30 -1.71 -9.13
CA LYS A 267 6.10 -1.32 -7.96
C LYS A 267 6.61 -2.54 -7.20
N SER A 268 5.77 -3.56 -7.02
CA SER A 268 6.13 -4.79 -6.33
C SER A 268 7.16 -5.60 -7.13
N MET A 269 6.99 -5.72 -8.44
CA MET A 269 7.93 -6.39 -9.35
C MET A 269 9.27 -5.67 -9.36
N VAL A 270 9.27 -4.34 -9.53
CA VAL A 270 10.50 -3.53 -9.51
C VAL A 270 11.25 -3.71 -8.20
N SER A 271 10.57 -3.59 -7.08
CA SER A 271 11.18 -3.75 -5.76
C SER A 271 11.81 -5.14 -5.57
N ARG A 272 11.09 -6.18 -5.98
CA ARG A 272 11.56 -7.57 -5.89
C ARG A 272 12.76 -7.84 -6.77
N VAL A 273 12.71 -7.38 -8.03
CA VAL A 273 13.80 -7.58 -8.99
C VAL A 273 15.02 -6.73 -8.63
N ALA A 274 14.83 -5.48 -8.22
CA ALA A 274 15.92 -4.63 -7.78
C ALA A 274 16.71 -5.22 -6.59
N SER A 275 16.05 -5.96 -5.71
CA SER A 275 16.73 -6.65 -4.60
C SER A 275 17.72 -7.73 -5.05
N THR A 276 17.64 -8.19 -6.32
CA THR A 276 18.55 -9.19 -6.91
C THR A 276 19.78 -8.58 -7.57
N THR A 277 19.91 -7.25 -7.59
CA THR A 277 21.03 -6.54 -8.24
C THR A 277 22.16 -6.18 -7.25
N GLY A 278 22.32 -6.94 -6.18
CA GLY A 278 23.39 -6.73 -5.20
C GLY A 278 24.79 -6.92 -5.77
N GLY A 279 25.80 -6.38 -5.09
CA GLY A 279 27.23 -6.54 -5.48
C GLY A 279 27.80 -5.38 -6.31
N PHE A 280 27.00 -4.36 -6.61
CA PHE A 280 27.44 -3.16 -7.31
C PHE A 280 27.50 -1.95 -6.35
N SER A 281 28.43 -1.02 -6.58
CA SER A 281 28.55 0.20 -5.79
C SER A 281 27.43 1.21 -6.08
N GLY A 282 26.80 1.09 -7.24
CA GLY A 282 25.61 1.85 -7.63
C GLY A 282 24.79 1.08 -8.66
N VAL A 283 23.46 1.14 -8.52
CA VAL A 283 22.53 0.53 -9.47
C VAL A 283 21.46 1.53 -9.82
N SER A 284 21.20 1.74 -11.10
CA SER A 284 20.10 2.56 -11.60
C SER A 284 19.25 1.76 -12.59
N MET A 285 17.93 1.86 -12.50
CA MET A 285 17.03 1.27 -13.47
C MET A 285 16.99 2.13 -14.73
N GLU A 286 17.19 1.52 -15.90
CA GLU A 286 17.15 2.19 -17.21
C GLU A 286 15.80 1.99 -17.92
N SER A 287 15.27 0.78 -17.89
CA SER A 287 13.98 0.47 -18.49
C SER A 287 13.28 -0.67 -17.76
N THR A 288 11.95 -0.67 -17.86
CA THR A 288 11.11 -1.76 -17.40
C THR A 288 9.97 -1.96 -18.40
N THR A 289 9.68 -3.20 -18.73
CA THR A 289 8.51 -3.62 -19.48
C THR A 289 7.75 -4.60 -18.61
N VAL A 290 6.47 -4.36 -18.42
CA VAL A 290 5.58 -5.20 -17.60
C VAL A 290 4.41 -5.63 -18.47
N SER A 291 4.09 -6.89 -18.46
CA SER A 291 2.93 -7.47 -19.13
C SER A 291 2.09 -8.27 -18.13
N GLU A 292 0.79 -8.28 -18.34
CA GLU A 292 -0.21 -8.86 -17.47
C GLU A 292 -1.03 -9.89 -18.24
N ARG A 293 -1.30 -11.04 -17.60
CA ARG A 293 -2.08 -12.14 -18.18
C ARG A 293 -3.05 -12.72 -17.18
N ASN A 294 -4.07 -13.43 -17.68
CA ASN A 294 -5.07 -14.08 -16.84
C ASN A 294 -5.73 -13.10 -15.86
N ASN A 295 -6.03 -11.92 -16.38
CA ASN A 295 -6.58 -10.82 -15.61
C ASN A 295 -7.98 -11.14 -15.11
N LYS A 296 -8.16 -11.07 -13.79
CA LYS A 296 -9.44 -11.26 -13.11
C LYS A 296 -9.71 -10.10 -12.18
N ARG A 297 -10.93 -9.58 -12.19
CA ARG A 297 -11.42 -8.63 -11.21
C ARG A 297 -12.61 -9.21 -10.46
N GLU A 298 -12.72 -8.89 -9.19
CA GLU A 298 -13.84 -9.24 -8.32
C GLU A 298 -14.25 -8.01 -7.53
N TYR A 299 -15.55 -7.82 -7.31
CA TYR A 299 -16.07 -6.78 -6.45
C TYR A 299 -16.24 -7.34 -5.04
N ALA A 300 -15.66 -6.73 -4.02
CA ALA A 300 -15.71 -7.21 -2.65
C ALA A 300 -16.08 -6.10 -1.66
N LEU A 301 -16.76 -6.48 -0.58
CA LEU A 301 -16.99 -5.64 0.57
C LEU A 301 -16.05 -6.03 1.70
N LEU A 302 -15.21 -5.09 2.15
CA LEU A 302 -14.24 -5.34 3.21
C LEU A 302 -14.64 -4.64 4.52
N PRO A 303 -14.44 -5.31 5.68
CA PRO A 303 -14.88 -4.81 6.98
C PRO A 303 -13.93 -3.75 7.52
N VAL A 304 -14.44 -2.57 7.77
CA VAL A 304 -13.67 -1.45 8.32
C VAL A 304 -14.42 -0.82 9.49
N TRP A 305 -13.75 -0.67 10.63
CA TRP A 305 -14.24 0.14 11.73
C TRP A 305 -13.76 1.58 11.57
N LEU A 306 -14.67 2.54 11.53
CA LEU A 306 -14.40 3.96 11.38
C LEU A 306 -14.68 4.71 12.68
N LEU A 307 -13.78 5.60 13.06
CA LEU A 307 -13.96 6.54 14.15
C LEU A 307 -13.56 7.94 13.73
N HIS A 308 -14.45 8.89 13.96
CA HIS A 308 -14.21 10.30 13.71
C HIS A 308 -14.08 11.05 15.03
N VAL A 309 -13.02 11.85 15.15
CA VAL A 309 -12.82 12.73 16.31
C VAL A 309 -12.65 14.16 15.81
N LYS A 310 -13.55 15.04 16.22
CA LYS A 310 -13.47 16.46 15.91
C LYS A 310 -12.61 17.17 16.95
N TRP A 311 -11.53 17.81 16.52
CA TRP A 311 -10.64 18.58 17.38
C TRP A 311 -10.09 19.80 16.65
N GLN A 312 -10.12 20.97 17.32
CA GLN A 312 -9.69 22.26 16.74
C GLN A 312 -10.30 22.55 15.36
N ASN A 313 -11.60 22.29 15.20
CA ASN A 313 -12.37 22.48 13.98
C ASN A 313 -11.92 21.61 12.78
N LYS A 314 -11.07 20.59 13.02
CA LYS A 314 -10.63 19.59 12.05
C LYS A 314 -11.19 18.22 12.44
N LEU A 315 -11.64 17.47 11.44
CA LEU A 315 -12.06 16.08 11.59
C LEU A 315 -10.86 15.17 11.42
N TYR A 316 -10.64 14.27 12.37
CA TYR A 316 -9.62 13.24 12.34
C TYR A 316 -10.30 11.90 12.19
N THR A 317 -9.94 11.18 11.13
CA THR A 317 -10.50 9.87 10.82
C THR A 317 -9.50 8.78 11.18
N PHE A 318 -10.00 7.79 11.91
CA PHE A 318 -9.28 6.56 12.21
C PHE A 318 -10.02 5.41 11.58
N ALA A 319 -9.28 4.53 10.96
CA ALA A 319 -9.81 3.31 10.39
C ALA A 319 -9.13 2.09 11.02
N MET A 320 -9.89 1.03 11.22
CA MET A 320 -9.35 -0.24 11.71
C MET A 320 -9.87 -1.38 10.85
N ASN A 321 -8.96 -2.24 10.44
CA ASN A 321 -9.30 -3.47 9.74
C ASN A 321 -10.18 -4.34 10.65
N GLY A 322 -11.40 -4.62 10.21
CA GLY A 322 -12.40 -5.38 10.98
C GLY A 322 -12.08 -6.85 11.16
N GLN A 323 -11.11 -7.37 10.40
CA GLN A 323 -10.62 -8.74 10.51
C GLN A 323 -9.40 -8.84 11.42
N THR A 324 -8.37 -8.03 11.18
CA THR A 324 -7.06 -8.14 11.84
C THR A 324 -6.90 -7.23 13.06
N GLY A 325 -7.72 -6.20 13.19
CA GLY A 325 -7.59 -5.17 14.22
C GLY A 325 -6.48 -4.16 13.98
N LYS A 326 -5.85 -4.16 12.79
CA LYS A 326 -4.85 -3.16 12.42
C LYS A 326 -5.50 -1.79 12.36
N LEU A 327 -5.05 -0.88 13.21
CA LEU A 327 -5.58 0.48 13.33
C LEU A 327 -4.62 1.47 12.68
N VAL A 328 -5.18 2.36 11.88
CA VAL A 328 -4.49 3.45 11.18
C VAL A 328 -5.21 4.77 11.40
N GLY A 329 -4.48 5.86 11.29
CA GLY A 329 -5.01 7.22 11.44
C GLY A 329 -3.99 8.15 12.07
N ASP A 330 -4.06 9.42 11.70
CA ASP A 330 -3.13 10.43 12.16
C ASP A 330 -3.51 10.95 13.54
N LEU A 331 -2.56 10.91 14.46
CA LEU A 331 -2.68 11.46 15.79
C LEU A 331 -2.01 12.82 15.88
N PRO A 332 -2.77 13.91 16.06
CA PRO A 332 -2.17 15.24 16.17
C PRO A 332 -1.48 15.43 17.51
N LEU A 333 -0.38 16.18 17.47
CA LEU A 333 0.30 16.63 18.68
C LEU A 333 -0.44 17.85 19.27
N ASP A 334 -0.87 17.73 20.52
CA ASP A 334 -1.39 18.88 21.26
C ASP A 334 -0.21 19.78 21.69
N LYS A 335 -0.06 20.92 21.01
CA LYS A 335 0.99 21.90 21.29
C LYS A 335 0.95 22.39 22.75
N LYS A 336 -0.24 22.50 23.37
CA LYS A 336 -0.36 22.92 24.77
C LYS A 336 0.19 21.86 25.71
N GLN A 337 -0.09 20.58 25.43
CA GLN A 337 0.48 19.47 26.19
C GLN A 337 2.01 19.40 26.00
N LEU A 338 2.49 19.55 24.76
CA LEU A 338 3.91 19.55 24.46
C LEU A 338 4.67 20.64 25.27
N TRP A 339 4.13 21.87 25.32
CA TRP A 339 4.74 22.95 26.10
C TRP A 339 4.72 22.67 27.60
N LYS A 340 3.64 22.10 28.15
CA LYS A 340 3.60 21.68 29.55
C LYS A 340 4.68 20.67 29.89
N TYR A 341 4.87 19.64 29.04
CA TYR A 341 5.91 18.64 29.25
C TYR A 341 7.31 19.25 29.09
N ARG A 342 7.54 20.14 28.10
CA ARG A 342 8.80 20.85 27.94
C ARG A 342 9.17 21.66 29.18
N LEU A 343 8.22 22.40 29.74
CA LEU A 343 8.45 23.19 30.95
C LEU A 343 8.70 22.28 32.17
N LEU A 344 7.92 21.20 32.31
CA LEU A 344 8.09 20.25 33.40
C LEU A 344 9.46 19.57 33.37
N TYR A 345 9.79 18.94 32.23
CA TYR A 345 11.06 18.21 32.11
C TYR A 345 12.26 19.17 32.05
N GLY A 346 12.10 20.33 31.43
CA GLY A 346 13.12 21.40 31.44
C GLY A 346 13.40 21.91 32.84
N GLY A 347 12.36 22.13 33.65
CA GLY A 347 12.50 22.50 35.05
C GLY A 347 13.17 21.43 35.91
N ILE A 348 12.80 20.17 35.72
CA ILE A 348 13.45 19.03 36.42
C ILE A 348 14.94 18.97 36.03
N PHE A 349 15.27 19.08 34.75
CA PHE A 349 16.63 19.02 34.25
C PHE A 349 17.47 20.20 34.77
N ALA A 350 16.92 21.42 34.74
CA ALA A 350 17.57 22.59 35.30
C ALA A 350 17.82 22.46 36.83
N GLY A 351 16.83 21.89 37.56
CA GLY A 351 16.99 21.63 38.98
C GLY A 351 18.09 20.60 39.29
N ILE A 352 18.17 19.52 38.52
CA ILE A 352 19.27 18.52 38.65
C ILE A 352 20.63 19.16 38.37
N LEU A 353 20.71 19.94 37.29
CA LEU A 353 21.98 20.65 36.94
C LEU A 353 22.38 21.62 38.04
N ALA A 354 21.46 22.43 38.54
CA ALA A 354 21.73 23.35 39.68
C ALA A 354 22.18 22.60 40.93
N GLY A 355 21.52 21.46 41.25
CA GLY A 355 21.91 20.59 42.36
C GLY A 355 23.32 20.02 42.21
N LEU A 356 23.69 19.58 41.02
CA LEU A 356 25.06 19.07 40.72
C LEU A 356 26.11 20.16 40.83
N VAL A 357 25.83 21.40 40.37
CA VAL A 357 26.75 22.54 40.51
C VAL A 357 26.91 22.92 41.97
N LEU A 358 25.85 22.98 42.77
CA LEU A 358 25.92 23.23 44.19
C LEU A 358 26.70 22.15 44.95
N LEU A 359 26.49 20.86 44.65
CA LEU A 359 27.25 19.76 45.20
C LEU A 359 28.74 19.85 44.84
N GLY A 360 29.08 20.18 43.59
CA GLY A 360 30.45 20.40 43.15
C GLY A 360 31.12 21.57 43.87
N HIS A 361 30.37 22.63 44.15
CA HIS A 361 30.87 23.78 44.94
C HIS A 361 31.12 23.40 46.41
N PHE A 362 30.21 22.60 47.00
CA PHE A 362 30.38 22.15 48.40
C PHE A 362 31.56 21.17 48.54
N LEU A 363 31.75 20.27 47.60
CA LEU A 363 32.86 19.29 47.62
C LEU A 363 34.19 19.93 47.23
N GLY A 364 34.19 20.98 46.39
CA GLY A 364 35.40 21.74 46.00
C GLY A 364 35.88 22.72 47.06
N CYS A 365 35.03 23.24 47.95
CA CYS A 365 35.44 24.10 49.10
C CYS A 365 35.97 23.33 50.29
N GLY A 366 35.82 21.99 50.35
CA GLY A 366 36.33 21.17 51.44
C GLY A 366 37.81 20.75 51.36
N GLY A 367 38.55 21.15 50.30
CA GLY A 367 39.92 20.73 50.04
C GLY A 367 40.99 21.82 50.20
N GLY A 368 40.68 22.94 50.82
CA GLY A 368 41.60 24.05 50.95
C GLY A 368 41.72 24.65 52.30
N CYS A 369 42.10 23.83 53.32
CA CYS A 369 42.64 24.29 54.58
C CYS A 369 43.36 23.12 55.28
N LEU A 370 44.62 22.96 54.96
CA LEU A 370 45.69 22.47 55.85
C LEU A 370 47.03 22.88 55.24
#